data_6cbb599b28e8adf9f775e5452d1761aa
#
_entry.id   6cbb599b28e8adf9f775e5452d1761aa
#
_cell.length_a   1.000
_cell.length_b   1.000
_cell.length_c   1.000
_cell.angle_alpha   90.00
_cell.angle_beta   90.00
_cell.angle_gamma   90.00
#
_symmetry.space_group_name_H-M   'P 1'
#
loop_
_entity.id
_entity.type
_entity.pdbx_description
1 polymer ?
#
loop_
_entity_poly.entity_id
_entity_poly.type
_entity_poly.pdbx_seq_one_letter_code
_entity_poly.pdbx_strand_id
1 'polypeptide(L)'
;MDLSIASALYFASRGQGVVLSESQEATSYTSEARVLLSGLGADELFGGYTRHDTAFRRHGFTGLLEELNLDVERLGKRNLGRDDRVLSNWARETRFPFLDEDLVSWAVNAPVWKRCGFGEDQTTLDSETGTLE
;
A
#
# COMPACT_ATOMS: atom_id res chain seq x y z
N MET A 1 4.80 -15.43 -9.88
CA MET A 1 4.68 -14.93 -8.49
C MET A 1 5.86 -14.03 -8.23
N ASP A 2 5.65 -12.86 -7.72
CA ASP A 2 6.75 -11.96 -7.34
C ASP A 2 7.43 -12.49 -6.07
N LEU A 3 8.57 -13.15 -6.25
CA LEU A 3 9.28 -13.84 -5.18
C LEU A 3 9.90 -12.85 -4.19
N SER A 4 10.32 -11.68 -4.64
CA SER A 4 10.96 -10.68 -3.77
C SER A 4 9.97 -10.12 -2.74
N ILE A 5 8.79 -9.73 -3.17
CA ILE A 5 7.72 -9.25 -2.27
C ILE A 5 7.24 -10.40 -1.38
N ALA A 6 7.02 -11.59 -1.95
CA ALA A 6 6.58 -12.75 -1.18
C ALA A 6 7.58 -13.11 -0.06
N SER A 7 8.89 -13.05 -0.33
CA SER A 7 9.92 -13.31 0.67
C SER A 7 9.92 -12.25 1.79
N ALA A 8 9.80 -10.97 1.43
CA ALA A 8 9.73 -9.89 2.42
C ALA A 8 8.52 -10.08 3.37
N LEU A 9 7.34 -10.36 2.81
CA LEU A 9 6.12 -10.62 3.58
C LEU A 9 6.24 -11.88 4.44
N TYR A 10 6.86 -12.94 3.91
CA TYR A 10 7.08 -14.19 4.64
C TYR A 10 7.93 -13.97 5.90
N PHE A 11 9.05 -13.26 5.77
CA PHE A 11 9.92 -12.98 6.90
C PHE A 11 9.29 -11.99 7.88
N ALA A 12 8.56 -10.98 7.39
CA ALA A 12 7.82 -10.07 8.24
C ALA A 12 6.74 -10.82 9.06
N SER A 13 5.98 -11.71 8.43
CA SER A 13 4.92 -12.48 9.10
C SER A 13 5.47 -13.55 10.05
N ARG A 14 6.68 -14.04 9.85
CA ARG A 14 7.39 -14.90 10.81
C ARG A 14 7.52 -14.22 12.18
N GLY A 15 7.72 -12.89 12.18
CA GLY A 15 7.77 -12.09 13.40
C GLY A 15 8.97 -12.37 14.28
N GLN A 16 10.02 -12.95 13.75
CA GLN A 16 11.29 -13.21 14.47
C GLN A 16 12.37 -12.35 13.86
N GLY A 17 13.11 -11.66 14.70
CA GLY A 17 14.17 -10.76 14.27
C GLY A 17 15.03 -10.29 15.42
N VAL A 18 15.72 -9.20 15.16
CA VAL A 18 16.60 -8.53 16.12
C VAL A 18 16.14 -7.07 16.23
N VAL A 19 16.02 -6.59 17.43
CA VAL A 19 15.80 -5.18 17.74
C VAL A 19 17.12 -4.56 18.16
N LEU A 20 17.44 -3.41 17.59
CA LEU A 20 18.59 -2.61 18.01
C LEU A 20 18.12 -1.58 19.05
N SER A 21 18.81 -1.52 20.18
CA SER A 21 18.62 -0.45 21.16
C SER A 21 19.24 0.87 20.65
N GLU A 22 19.00 1.97 21.35
CA GLU A 22 19.67 3.25 21.06
C GLU A 22 21.20 3.14 21.14
N SER A 23 21.71 2.25 22.00
CA SER A 23 23.14 1.91 22.11
C SER A 23 23.65 0.92 21.06
N GLN A 24 22.84 0.59 20.04
CA GLN A 24 23.16 -0.38 18.99
C GLN A 24 23.36 -1.84 19.47
N GLU A 25 22.93 -2.16 20.68
CA GLU A 25 22.95 -3.54 21.15
C GLU A 25 21.82 -4.35 20.51
N ALA A 26 22.17 -5.51 19.97
CA ALA A 26 21.26 -6.38 19.26
C ALA A 26 20.60 -7.38 20.23
N THR A 27 19.27 -7.31 20.33
CA THR A 27 18.48 -8.23 21.17
C THR A 27 17.52 -9.03 20.31
N SER A 28 17.44 -10.35 20.51
CA SER A 28 16.45 -11.19 19.84
C SER A 28 15.05 -10.77 20.23
N TYR A 29 14.18 -10.65 19.21
CA TYR A 29 12.78 -10.27 19.39
C TYR A 29 11.87 -11.25 18.67
N THR A 30 10.79 -11.63 19.33
CA THR A 30 9.69 -12.39 18.72
C THR A 30 8.38 -11.64 18.93
N SER A 31 7.73 -11.29 17.84
CA SER A 31 6.44 -10.59 17.87
C SER A 31 5.31 -11.52 18.28
N GLU A 32 4.50 -11.11 19.26
CA GLU A 32 3.30 -11.80 19.71
C GLU A 32 2.05 -11.41 18.91
N ALA A 33 2.18 -10.49 17.94
CA ALA A 33 1.06 -10.04 17.12
C ALA A 33 0.44 -11.22 16.35
N ARG A 34 -0.86 -11.42 16.50
CA ARG A 34 -1.62 -12.44 15.78
C ARG A 34 -2.30 -11.89 14.54
N VAL A 35 -2.53 -10.59 14.50
CA VAL A 35 -3.14 -9.87 13.39
C VAL A 35 -2.12 -8.93 12.78
N LEU A 36 -2.00 -8.96 11.46
CA LEU A 36 -1.14 -8.09 10.67
C LEU A 36 -2.00 -7.19 9.79
N LEU A 37 -1.63 -5.93 9.66
CA LEU A 37 -2.26 -5.00 8.74
C LEU A 37 -1.40 -4.89 7.47
N SER A 38 -2.01 -5.07 6.32
CA SER A 38 -1.38 -4.93 5.01
C SER A 38 -1.82 -3.63 4.34
N GLY A 39 -0.86 -2.93 3.73
CA GLY A 39 -1.11 -1.75 2.90
C GLY A 39 -1.61 -2.05 1.49
N LEU A 40 -1.86 -3.33 1.15
CA LEU A 40 -2.36 -3.72 -0.16
C LEU A 40 -3.67 -3.01 -0.48
N GLY A 41 -3.76 -2.44 -1.67
CA GLY A 41 -4.90 -1.65 -2.13
C GLY A 41 -4.64 -0.14 -2.11
N ALA A 42 -3.71 0.34 -1.29
CA ALA A 42 -3.43 1.77 -1.18
C ALA A 42 -2.97 2.39 -2.50
N ASP A 43 -1.97 1.80 -3.14
CA ASP A 43 -1.44 2.31 -4.42
C ASP A 43 -2.46 2.20 -5.54
N GLU A 44 -3.23 1.13 -5.56
CA GLU A 44 -4.26 0.85 -6.56
C GLU A 44 -5.44 1.83 -6.45
N LEU A 45 -5.80 2.22 -5.24
CA LEU A 45 -6.91 3.16 -5.03
C LEU A 45 -6.48 4.62 -5.16
N PHE A 46 -5.28 4.97 -4.71
CA PHE A 46 -4.83 6.35 -4.52
C PHE A 46 -3.70 6.79 -5.45
N GLY A 47 -3.29 5.94 -6.39
CA GLY A 47 -2.36 6.34 -7.45
C GLY A 47 -0.88 6.32 -7.07
N GLY A 48 -0.45 5.43 -6.16
CA GLY A 48 0.91 5.39 -5.63
C GLY A 48 2.00 4.86 -6.60
N TYR A 49 1.63 4.24 -7.72
CA TYR A 49 2.61 3.67 -8.65
C TYR A 49 3.15 4.69 -9.65
N THR A 50 4.43 4.57 -10.02
CA THR A 50 5.08 5.42 -11.05
C THR A 50 4.34 5.41 -12.39
N ARG A 51 3.66 4.30 -12.74
CA ARG A 51 2.85 4.22 -13.97
C ARG A 51 1.64 5.16 -13.93
N HIS A 52 1.07 5.43 -12.75
CA HIS A 52 -0.01 6.39 -12.58
C HIS A 52 0.46 7.81 -12.91
N ASP A 53 1.63 8.21 -12.39
CA ASP A 53 2.26 9.48 -12.75
C ASP A 53 2.53 9.56 -14.26
N THR A 54 3.05 8.48 -14.83
CA THR A 54 3.31 8.42 -16.28
C THR A 54 2.04 8.56 -17.10
N ALA A 55 0.95 7.89 -16.70
CA ALA A 55 -0.35 7.98 -17.39
C ALA A 55 -0.95 9.38 -17.26
N PHE A 56 -0.86 9.97 -16.06
CA PHE A 56 -1.30 11.35 -15.84
C PHE A 56 -0.53 12.35 -16.70
N ARG A 57 0.79 12.28 -16.75
CA ARG A 57 1.62 13.18 -17.55
C ARG A 57 1.34 13.07 -19.05
N ARG A 58 0.95 11.89 -19.54
CA ARG A 58 0.67 11.67 -20.97
C ARG A 58 -0.76 12.02 -21.37
N HIS A 59 -1.72 11.71 -20.53
CA HIS A 59 -3.14 11.74 -20.88
C HIS A 59 -4.04 12.43 -19.84
N GLY A 60 -3.44 13.12 -18.86
CA GLY A 60 -4.18 13.80 -17.81
C GLY A 60 -4.99 12.85 -16.93
N PHE A 61 -6.06 13.37 -16.34
CA PHE A 61 -6.93 12.60 -15.45
C PHE A 61 -7.61 11.41 -16.13
N THR A 62 -7.85 11.47 -17.45
CA THR A 62 -8.44 10.34 -18.20
C THR A 62 -7.52 9.14 -18.17
N GLY A 63 -6.24 9.31 -18.53
CA GLY A 63 -5.27 8.22 -18.50
C GLY A 63 -4.99 7.70 -17.08
N LEU A 64 -4.95 8.59 -16.09
CA LEU A 64 -4.83 8.19 -14.69
C LEU A 64 -6.01 7.31 -14.27
N LEU A 65 -7.23 7.68 -14.60
CA LEU A 65 -8.44 6.94 -14.25
C LEU A 65 -8.46 5.55 -14.89
N GLU A 66 -8.05 5.44 -16.16
CA GLU A 66 -7.95 4.16 -16.87
C GLU A 66 -6.97 3.20 -16.18
N GLU A 67 -5.79 3.68 -15.78
CA GLU A 67 -4.79 2.87 -15.06
C GLU A 67 -5.28 2.45 -13.66
N LEU A 68 -5.90 3.35 -12.92
CA LEU A 68 -6.46 3.05 -11.61
C LEU A 68 -7.57 1.99 -11.68
N ASN A 69 -8.48 2.10 -12.64
CA ASN A 69 -9.54 1.11 -12.82
C ASN A 69 -8.96 -0.27 -13.17
N LEU A 70 -7.96 -0.30 -14.04
CA LEU A 70 -7.27 -1.53 -14.43
C LEU A 70 -6.60 -2.21 -13.22
N ASP A 71 -6.04 -1.43 -12.30
CA ASP A 71 -5.40 -1.96 -11.10
C ASP A 71 -6.43 -2.52 -10.12
N VAL A 72 -7.52 -1.82 -9.88
CA VAL A 72 -8.63 -2.30 -9.03
C VAL A 72 -9.18 -3.63 -9.56
N GLU A 73 -9.42 -3.75 -10.87
CA GLU A 73 -9.90 -4.98 -11.49
C GLU A 73 -8.93 -6.17 -11.32
N ARG A 74 -7.65 -5.90 -11.22
CA ARG A 74 -6.58 -6.91 -11.10
C ARG A 74 -6.25 -7.32 -9.68
N LEU A 75 -6.64 -6.53 -8.68
CA LEU A 75 -6.29 -6.74 -7.27
C LEU A 75 -6.56 -8.17 -6.80
N GLY A 76 -7.79 -8.64 -6.96
CA GLY A 76 -8.19 -9.98 -6.53
C GLY A 76 -7.48 -11.12 -7.25
N LYS A 77 -7.01 -10.89 -8.48
CA LYS A 77 -6.38 -11.92 -9.33
C LYS A 77 -4.88 -12.05 -9.13
N ARG A 78 -4.20 -10.98 -8.69
CA ARG A 78 -2.74 -10.91 -8.65
C ARG A 78 -2.15 -10.91 -7.26
N ASN A 79 -2.48 -9.91 -6.46
CA ASN A 79 -1.75 -9.59 -5.24
C ASN A 79 -2.37 -10.24 -4.00
N LEU A 80 -3.69 -10.13 -3.84
CA LEU A 80 -4.39 -10.55 -2.63
C LEU A 80 -4.12 -12.00 -2.26
N GLY A 81 -4.31 -12.92 -3.21
CA GLY A 81 -4.12 -14.34 -2.95
C GLY A 81 -2.67 -14.76 -2.70
N ARG A 82 -1.68 -13.99 -3.20
CA ARG A 82 -0.28 -14.20 -2.87
C ARG A 82 -0.02 -13.78 -1.43
N ASP A 83 -0.41 -12.57 -1.09
CA ASP A 83 -0.11 -11.95 0.20
C ASP A 83 -0.80 -12.70 1.33
N ASP A 84 -2.06 -13.07 1.15
CA ASP A 84 -2.81 -13.86 2.12
C ASP A 84 -2.13 -15.21 2.41
N ARG A 85 -1.76 -15.98 1.37
CA ARG A 85 -1.09 -17.28 1.56
C ARG A 85 0.26 -17.16 2.24
N VAL A 86 1.03 -16.13 1.93
CA VAL A 86 2.37 -15.95 2.50
C VAL A 86 2.28 -15.49 3.95
N LEU A 87 1.41 -14.54 4.25
CA LEU A 87 1.25 -13.98 5.59
C LEU A 87 0.61 -14.98 6.56
N SER A 88 -0.39 -15.74 6.10
CA SER A 88 -1.06 -16.75 6.91
C SER A 88 -0.22 -18.00 7.21
N ASN A 89 0.89 -18.21 6.49
CA ASN A 89 1.77 -19.38 6.69
C ASN A 89 2.28 -19.53 8.13
N TRP A 90 2.38 -18.45 8.88
CA TRP A 90 2.81 -18.41 10.26
C TRP A 90 1.65 -18.34 11.27
N ALA A 91 0.46 -18.80 10.87
CA ALA A 91 -0.78 -18.76 11.66
C ALA A 91 -1.13 -17.36 12.16
N ARG A 92 -0.84 -16.34 11.35
CA ARG A 92 -1.21 -14.94 11.58
C ARG A 92 -2.36 -14.57 10.64
N GLU A 93 -3.33 -13.85 11.17
CA GLU A 93 -4.43 -13.31 10.38
C GLU A 93 -3.98 -12.00 9.72
N THR A 94 -4.29 -11.82 8.44
CA THR A 94 -4.00 -10.57 7.73
C THR A 94 -5.30 -9.81 7.50
N ARG A 95 -5.29 -8.53 7.81
CA ARG A 95 -6.33 -7.57 7.50
C ARG A 95 -5.84 -6.61 6.43
N PHE A 96 -6.75 -6.24 5.54
CA PHE A 96 -6.50 -5.36 4.38
C PHE A 96 -7.40 -4.12 4.46
N PRO A 97 -7.05 -3.10 5.26
CA PRO A 97 -7.92 -1.94 5.49
C PRO A 97 -8.28 -1.18 4.20
N PHE A 98 -7.35 -1.14 3.23
CA PHE A 98 -7.60 -0.51 1.92
C PHE A 98 -8.50 -1.32 0.99
N LEU A 99 -8.84 -2.55 1.34
CA LEU A 99 -9.78 -3.40 0.61
C LEU A 99 -11.11 -3.53 1.34
N ASP A 100 -11.37 -2.71 2.34
CA ASP A 100 -12.69 -2.54 2.94
C ASP A 100 -13.71 -2.10 1.88
N GLU A 101 -14.88 -2.74 1.85
CA GLU A 101 -15.87 -2.53 0.79
C GLU A 101 -16.37 -1.08 0.72
N ASP A 102 -16.55 -0.43 1.87
CA ASP A 102 -17.00 0.96 1.93
C ASP A 102 -15.91 1.90 1.42
N LEU A 103 -14.65 1.65 1.79
CA LEU A 103 -13.52 2.44 1.32
C LEU A 103 -13.31 2.27 -0.20
N VAL A 104 -13.35 1.05 -0.70
CA VAL A 104 -13.24 0.76 -2.15
C VAL A 104 -14.39 1.43 -2.90
N SER A 105 -15.63 1.29 -2.40
CA SER A 105 -16.80 1.92 -3.00
C SER A 105 -16.66 3.45 -3.03
N TRP A 106 -16.23 4.06 -1.95
CA TRP A 106 -15.97 5.49 -1.90
C TRP A 106 -14.87 5.88 -2.92
N ALA A 107 -13.74 5.19 -2.91
CA ALA A 107 -12.60 5.53 -3.77
C ALA A 107 -12.94 5.41 -5.26
N VAL A 108 -13.69 4.37 -5.67
CA VAL A 108 -14.09 4.18 -7.08
C VAL A 108 -15.08 5.27 -7.54
N ASN A 109 -15.97 5.73 -6.66
CA ASN A 109 -16.99 6.73 -6.98
C ASN A 109 -16.52 8.18 -6.75
N ALA A 110 -15.46 8.40 -5.98
CA ALA A 110 -14.92 9.72 -5.74
C ALA A 110 -14.23 10.29 -7.00
N PRO A 111 -14.35 11.61 -7.25
CA PRO A 111 -13.56 12.25 -8.29
C PRO A 111 -12.07 11.99 -8.10
N VAL A 112 -11.38 11.63 -9.18
CA VAL A 112 -9.97 11.20 -9.12
C VAL A 112 -9.04 12.24 -8.49
N TRP A 113 -9.29 13.53 -8.72
CA TRP A 113 -8.52 14.63 -8.13
C TRP A 113 -8.75 14.83 -6.63
N LYS A 114 -9.79 14.20 -6.03
CA LYS A 114 -10.01 14.22 -4.57
C LYS A 114 -9.34 13.06 -3.84
N ARG A 115 -8.99 12.01 -4.55
CA ARG A 115 -8.37 10.81 -3.96
C ARG A 115 -6.90 10.65 -4.31
N CYS A 116 -6.41 11.34 -5.34
CA CYS A 116 -5.02 11.30 -5.78
C CYS A 116 -4.52 12.74 -5.90
N GLY A 117 -3.35 13.04 -5.36
CA GLY A 117 -2.75 14.38 -5.36
C GLY A 117 -2.15 14.82 -6.71
N PHE A 118 -2.67 14.28 -7.84
CA PHE A 118 -2.24 14.67 -9.17
C PHE A 118 -2.91 15.97 -9.60
N GLY A 119 -2.12 16.90 -10.18
CA GLY A 119 -2.62 18.17 -10.70
C GLY A 119 -2.82 19.25 -9.66
N GLU A 120 -2.60 18.98 -8.39
CA GLU A 120 -2.40 20.03 -7.41
C GLU A 120 -1.00 20.61 -7.65
N ASP A 121 -0.88 21.94 -7.76
CA ASP A 121 0.41 22.59 -7.66
C ASP A 121 1.04 22.10 -6.36
N GLN A 122 2.27 21.57 -6.45
CA GLN A 122 3.07 21.26 -5.27
C GLN A 122 3.46 22.59 -4.62
N THR A 123 2.48 23.26 -4.07
CA THR A 123 2.70 24.33 -3.12
C THR A 123 3.38 23.65 -1.93
N THR A 124 4.63 23.98 -1.83
CA THR A 124 5.62 23.58 -0.85
C THR A 124 4.98 23.23 0.49
N LEU A 125 5.11 21.95 0.86
CA LEU A 125 5.03 21.56 2.26
C LEU A 125 6.00 22.47 3.02
N ASP A 126 5.45 23.32 3.87
CA ASP A 126 6.28 24.09 4.78
C ASP A 126 7.08 23.07 5.62
N SER A 127 8.39 23.12 5.47
CA SER A 127 9.31 22.16 6.07
C SER A 127 9.31 22.21 7.61
N GLU A 128 8.70 23.23 8.21
CA GLU A 128 8.63 23.40 9.67
C GLU A 128 7.27 22.94 10.27
N THR A 129 6.17 23.06 9.55
CA THR A 129 4.84 22.76 10.10
C THR A 129 4.16 21.53 9.51
N GLY A 130 4.62 21.02 8.37
CA GLY A 130 4.03 19.86 7.69
C GLY A 130 2.60 20.11 7.17
N THR A 131 2.15 21.35 7.10
CA THR A 131 0.84 21.77 6.60
C THR A 131 0.96 22.31 5.18
N LEU A 132 -0.05 22.01 4.33
CA LEU A 132 -0.23 22.63 3.02
C LEU A 132 -0.76 24.05 3.23
N GLU A 133 -0.08 25.06 2.68
CA GLU A 133 -0.65 26.38 2.47
C GLU A 133 -1.51 26.45 1.21
#